data_5a7ded7d34ec859ebbf82aaad84d6771
#
_entry.id   5a7ded7d34ec859ebbf82aaad84d6771
#
_cell.length_a   1.000
_cell.length_b   1.000
_cell.length_c   1.000
_cell.angle_alpha   90.00
_cell.angle_beta   90.00
_cell.angle_gamma   90.00
#
_symmetry.space_group_name_H-M   'P 1'
#
loop_
_entity.id
_entity.type
_entity.pdbx_description
1 polymer ?
#
loop_
_entity_poly.entity_id
_entity_poly.type
_entity_poly.pdbx_seq_one_letter_code
_entity_poly.pdbx_strand_id
1 'polypeptide(L)'
;MKNVDVDVVVVGAGFSGLYLLYRLRKAGFSTRVFERGGDVGGTWYWNRYPGARCDVESLQYSYSFDEQLQQDWHWPEKFSAQPDILAYANHVADRFNLKKDIEFNVEVKASRFDENLKTWKITTNTGEETVSYTHLTLPTTLS
;
A
#
# COMPACT_ATOMS: atom_id res chain seq x y z
N MET A 1 24.87 -15.14 -11.02
CA MET A 1 24.05 -15.02 -9.81
C MET A 1 23.23 -13.74 -9.90
N LYS A 2 21.95 -13.85 -9.67
CA LYS A 2 21.06 -12.68 -9.73
C LYS A 2 21.17 -11.89 -8.43
N ASN A 3 21.42 -10.60 -8.54
CA ASN A 3 21.36 -9.70 -7.42
C ASN A 3 19.96 -9.09 -7.39
N VAL A 4 19.12 -9.67 -6.55
CA VAL A 4 17.74 -9.21 -6.37
C VAL A 4 17.63 -8.56 -5.00
N ASP A 5 17.10 -7.34 -4.96
CA ASP A 5 16.96 -6.59 -3.72
C ASP A 5 15.80 -7.11 -2.89
N VAL A 6 14.69 -7.37 -3.53
CA VAL A 6 13.48 -7.92 -2.89
C VAL A 6 12.77 -8.86 -3.86
N ASP A 7 11.97 -9.76 -3.34
CA ASP A 7 11.17 -10.65 -4.17
C ASP A 7 10.10 -9.88 -4.95
N VAL A 8 9.42 -8.96 -4.27
CA VAL A 8 8.27 -8.25 -4.84
C VAL A 8 8.36 -6.76 -4.54
N VAL A 9 8.13 -5.95 -5.56
CA VAL A 9 7.92 -4.50 -5.40
C VAL A 9 6.44 -4.22 -5.61
N VAL A 10 5.84 -3.48 -4.69
CA VAL A 10 4.45 -3.02 -4.77
C VAL A 10 4.47 -1.50 -4.89
N VAL A 11 3.73 -0.96 -5.83
CA VAL A 11 3.61 0.48 -6.02
C VAL A 11 2.28 0.96 -5.48
N GLY A 12 2.35 1.78 -4.43
CA GLY A 12 1.18 2.35 -3.78
C GLY A 12 0.89 1.74 -2.41
N ALA A 13 0.63 2.59 -1.43
CA ALA A 13 0.30 2.19 -0.05
C ALA A 13 -1.13 2.60 0.32
N GLY A 14 -2.05 2.43 -0.61
CA GLY A 14 -3.47 2.51 -0.34
C GLY A 14 -3.98 1.22 0.28
N PHE A 15 -5.28 1.05 0.34
CA PHE A 15 -5.88 -0.14 0.97
C PHE A 15 -5.41 -1.45 0.33
N SER A 16 -5.35 -1.48 -1.01
CA SER A 16 -4.88 -2.68 -1.71
C SER A 16 -3.41 -2.96 -1.47
N GLY A 17 -2.57 -1.91 -1.47
CA GLY A 17 -1.14 -2.06 -1.24
C GLY A 17 -0.82 -2.53 0.17
N LEU A 18 -1.53 -2.02 1.16
CA LEU A 18 -1.37 -2.47 2.55
C LEU A 18 -1.74 -3.95 2.70
N TYR A 19 -2.84 -4.36 2.10
CA TYR A 19 -3.24 -5.76 2.16
C TYR A 19 -2.25 -6.67 1.45
N LEU A 20 -1.77 -6.27 0.26
CA LEU A 20 -0.78 -7.04 -0.48
C LEU A 20 0.51 -7.21 0.33
N LEU A 21 0.99 -6.14 0.95
CA LEU A 21 2.19 -6.21 1.77
C LEU A 21 2.01 -7.20 2.92
N TYR A 22 0.88 -7.13 3.59
CA TYR A 22 0.55 -8.06 4.66
C TYR A 22 0.57 -9.51 4.15
N ARG A 23 -0.10 -9.78 3.05
CA ARG A 23 -0.21 -11.15 2.50
C ARG A 23 1.12 -11.67 1.97
N LEU A 24 1.86 -10.86 1.26
CA LEU A 24 3.15 -11.26 0.70
C LEU A 24 4.15 -11.54 1.80
N ARG A 25 4.18 -10.70 2.82
CA ARG A 25 5.03 -10.92 3.98
C ARG A 25 4.68 -12.23 4.68
N LYS A 26 3.40 -12.50 4.87
CA LYS A 26 2.92 -13.72 5.51
C LYS A 26 3.25 -14.96 4.68
N ALA A 27 3.29 -14.84 3.36
CA ALA A 27 3.68 -15.90 2.46
C ALA A 27 5.20 -16.11 2.38
N GLY A 28 5.98 -15.28 3.05
CA GLY A 28 7.43 -15.43 3.10
C GLY A 28 8.21 -14.66 2.04
N PHE A 29 7.54 -13.78 1.29
CA PHE A 29 8.22 -12.97 0.27
C PHE A 29 8.77 -11.68 0.87
N SER A 30 10.03 -11.38 0.56
CA SER A 30 10.56 -10.06 0.86
C SER A 30 9.87 -9.05 -0.04
N THR A 31 9.35 -7.98 0.54
CA THR A 31 8.50 -7.04 -0.18
C THR A 31 8.87 -5.62 0.19
N ARG A 32 8.88 -4.75 -0.82
CA ARG A 32 9.07 -3.31 -0.63
C ARG A 32 7.95 -2.59 -1.33
N VAL A 33 7.37 -1.62 -0.63
CA VAL A 33 6.31 -0.78 -1.19
C VAL A 33 6.87 0.62 -1.38
N PHE A 34 6.67 1.17 -2.58
CA PHE A 34 7.00 2.57 -2.85
C PHE A 34 5.71 3.37 -2.88
N GLU A 35 5.64 4.39 -2.04
CA GLU A 35 4.49 5.28 -1.97
C GLU A 35 4.92 6.72 -2.29
N ARG A 36 4.27 7.31 -3.27
CA ARG A 36 4.53 8.68 -3.70
C ARG A 36 4.17 9.70 -2.64
N GLY A 37 3.13 9.45 -1.87
CA GLY A 37 2.69 10.33 -0.79
C GLY A 37 3.54 10.21 0.46
N GLY A 38 3.24 11.04 1.44
CA GLY A 38 3.97 11.08 2.71
C GLY A 38 3.44 10.10 3.76
N ASP A 39 2.38 9.38 3.47
CA ASP A 39 1.80 8.42 4.40
C ASP A 39 0.91 7.42 3.66
N VAL A 40 0.42 6.43 4.39
CA VAL A 40 -0.52 5.43 3.88
C VAL A 40 -1.90 6.06 3.66
N GLY A 41 -2.75 5.36 2.91
CA GLY A 41 -4.14 5.75 2.78
C GLY A 41 -4.63 5.92 1.34
N GLY A 42 -3.73 6.08 0.38
CA GLY A 42 -4.10 6.20 -1.03
C GLY A 42 -5.10 7.31 -1.28
N THR A 43 -6.26 6.95 -1.82
CA THR A 43 -7.36 7.89 -2.07
C THR A 43 -7.65 8.78 -0.86
N TRP A 44 -7.61 8.22 0.34
CA TRP A 44 -7.95 8.95 1.56
C TRP A 44 -6.80 9.78 2.10
N TYR A 45 -5.61 9.54 1.66
CA TYR A 45 -4.47 10.42 1.90
C TYR A 45 -4.57 11.67 1.02
N TRP A 46 -4.92 11.49 -0.26
CA TRP A 46 -4.92 12.59 -1.22
C TRP A 46 -6.18 13.46 -1.18
N ASN A 47 -7.34 12.87 -0.91
CA ASN A 47 -8.64 13.54 -1.00
C ASN A 47 -9.11 14.03 0.36
N ARG A 48 -8.69 15.23 0.73
CA ARG A 48 -8.97 15.84 2.04
C ARG A 48 -9.90 17.04 1.98
N TYR A 49 -10.69 17.14 0.93
CA TYR A 49 -11.61 18.26 0.79
C TYR A 49 -12.72 18.19 1.85
N PRO A 50 -13.32 19.37 2.23
CA PRO A 50 -14.39 19.37 3.22
C PRO A 50 -15.57 18.51 2.74
N GLY A 51 -16.04 17.65 3.62
CA GLY A 51 -17.14 16.75 3.31
C GLY A 51 -16.75 15.47 2.59
N ALA A 52 -15.47 15.24 2.32
CA ALA A 52 -15.02 13.99 1.72
C ALA A 52 -15.47 12.81 2.58
N ARG A 53 -16.18 11.87 1.98
CA ARG A 53 -16.82 10.77 2.71
C ARG A 53 -16.99 9.57 1.79
N CYS A 54 -16.97 8.39 2.38
CA CYS A 54 -17.21 7.17 1.64
C CYS A 54 -18.70 6.99 1.37
N ASP A 55 -19.04 6.50 0.19
CA ASP A 55 -20.40 6.16 -0.19
C ASP A 55 -20.75 4.69 0.06
N VAL A 56 -19.82 3.95 0.64
CA VAL A 56 -20.00 2.56 1.04
C VAL A 56 -20.05 2.53 2.56
N GLU A 57 -20.87 1.64 3.12
CA GLU A 57 -20.97 1.50 4.57
C GLU A 57 -19.62 1.13 5.18
N SER A 58 -19.32 1.70 6.34
CA SER A 58 -18.03 1.54 7.02
C SER A 58 -17.65 0.07 7.24
N LEU A 59 -18.61 -0.76 7.64
CA LEU A 59 -18.34 -2.18 7.86
C LEU A 59 -17.94 -2.91 6.59
N GLN A 60 -18.45 -2.48 5.44
CA GLN A 60 -18.09 -3.06 4.15
C GLN A 60 -16.77 -2.49 3.62
N TYR A 61 -16.42 -1.30 4.06
CA TYR A 61 -15.18 -0.62 3.67
C TYR A 61 -14.06 -0.92 4.66
N SER A 62 -14.05 -2.12 5.21
CA SER A 62 -13.11 -2.58 6.22
C SER A 62 -12.48 -3.89 5.79
N TYR A 63 -11.26 -4.13 6.24
CA TYR A 63 -10.62 -5.41 6.00
C TYR A 63 -11.30 -6.52 6.81
N SER A 64 -11.36 -7.70 6.21
CA SER A 64 -11.93 -8.89 6.85
C SER A 64 -10.90 -10.01 7.06
N PHE A 65 -9.63 -9.75 6.77
CA PHE A 65 -8.59 -10.78 6.80
C PHE A 65 -8.10 -11.11 8.22
N ASP A 66 -8.45 -10.31 9.20
CA ASP A 66 -8.00 -10.49 10.58
C ASP A 66 -9.17 -10.20 11.54
N GLU A 67 -9.56 -11.21 12.29
CA GLU A 67 -10.71 -11.09 13.19
C GLU A 67 -10.46 -10.09 14.32
N GLN A 68 -9.27 -10.10 14.88
CA GLN A 68 -8.93 -9.19 15.98
C GLN A 68 -8.93 -7.74 15.52
N LEU A 69 -8.48 -7.47 14.31
CA LEU A 69 -8.56 -6.14 13.72
C LEU A 69 -10.02 -5.69 13.62
N GLN A 70 -10.91 -6.58 13.19
CA GLN A 70 -12.33 -6.24 13.07
C GLN A 70 -12.93 -5.90 14.42
N GLN A 71 -12.54 -6.60 15.48
CA GLN A 71 -13.04 -6.37 16.82
C GLN A 71 -12.47 -5.10 17.47
N ASP A 72 -11.21 -4.78 17.19
CA ASP A 72 -10.53 -3.65 17.81
C ASP A 72 -10.89 -2.29 17.22
N TRP A 73 -11.35 -2.27 15.98
CA TRP A 73 -11.69 -1.02 15.32
C TRP A 73 -13.18 -0.72 15.38
N HIS A 74 -13.53 0.46 15.87
CA HIS A 74 -14.91 0.91 15.96
C HIS A 74 -15.12 2.13 15.07
N TRP A 75 -16.02 1.99 14.10
CA TRP A 75 -16.36 3.08 13.20
C TRP A 75 -17.35 4.03 13.87
N PRO A 76 -17.08 5.35 13.86
CA PRO A 76 -17.99 6.31 14.49
C PRO A 76 -19.28 6.54 13.70
N GLU A 77 -19.28 6.25 12.40
CA GLU A 77 -20.41 6.53 11.52
C GLU A 77 -20.65 5.38 10.54
N LYS A 78 -21.90 5.26 10.09
CA LYS A 78 -22.28 4.26 9.09
C LYS A 78 -21.56 4.47 7.76
N PHE A 79 -21.45 5.74 7.34
CA PHE A 79 -20.69 6.15 6.16
C PHE A 79 -19.57 7.07 6.64
N SER A 80 -18.35 6.58 6.61
CA SER A 80 -17.24 7.24 7.27
C SER A 80 -16.70 8.44 6.50
N ALA A 81 -16.28 9.44 7.26
CA ALA A 81 -15.60 10.61 6.72
C ALA A 81 -14.13 10.30 6.46
N GLN A 82 -13.52 11.12 5.59
CA GLN A 82 -12.12 10.98 5.21
C GLN A 82 -11.17 10.83 6.41
N PRO A 83 -11.25 11.67 7.46
CA PRO A 83 -10.31 11.53 8.58
C PRO A 83 -10.39 10.17 9.27
N ASP A 84 -11.57 9.61 9.40
CA ASP A 84 -11.75 8.31 10.04
C ASP A 84 -11.21 7.17 9.19
N ILE A 85 -11.38 7.25 7.89
CA ILE A 85 -10.86 6.23 6.96
C ILE A 85 -9.33 6.30 6.92
N LEU A 86 -8.77 7.50 6.90
CA LEU A 86 -7.32 7.67 6.96
C LEU A 86 -6.75 7.14 8.28
N ALA A 87 -7.43 7.41 9.39
CA ALA A 87 -7.05 6.88 10.69
C ALA A 87 -7.08 5.35 10.71
N TYR A 88 -8.08 4.77 10.06
CA TYR A 88 -8.17 3.31 9.94
C TYR A 88 -6.98 2.73 9.17
N ALA A 89 -6.62 3.33 8.03
CA ALA A 89 -5.48 2.90 7.25
C ALA A 89 -4.19 2.94 8.08
N ASN A 90 -4.00 4.01 8.84
CA ASN A 90 -2.85 4.14 9.75
C ASN A 90 -2.88 3.11 10.86
N HIS A 91 -4.06 2.86 11.43
CA HIS A 91 -4.23 1.84 12.46
C HIS A 91 -3.81 0.45 11.95
N VAL A 92 -4.23 0.09 10.74
CA VAL A 92 -3.86 -1.18 10.11
C VAL A 92 -2.35 -1.26 9.88
N ALA A 93 -1.77 -0.20 9.34
CA ALA A 93 -0.35 -0.15 9.06
C ALA A 93 0.48 -0.28 10.35
N ASP A 94 0.06 0.38 11.41
CA ASP A 94 0.75 0.33 12.69
C ASP A 94 0.58 -1.04 13.38
N ARG A 95 -0.63 -1.58 13.34
CA ARG A 95 -0.92 -2.87 13.98
C ARG A 95 -0.05 -4.00 13.43
N PHE A 96 0.16 -4.03 12.12
CA PHE A 96 0.93 -5.08 11.48
C PHE A 96 2.36 -4.64 11.14
N ASN A 97 2.78 -3.48 11.64
CA ASN A 97 4.11 -2.93 11.39
C ASN A 97 4.45 -2.92 9.90
N LEU A 98 3.53 -2.43 9.09
CA LEU A 98 3.69 -2.42 7.64
C LEU A 98 4.63 -1.31 7.16
N LYS A 99 4.65 -0.18 7.89
CA LYS A 99 5.41 1.00 7.44
C LYS A 99 6.91 0.76 7.33
N LYS A 100 7.45 -0.23 8.03
CA LYS A 100 8.88 -0.55 7.95
C LYS A 100 9.30 -1.00 6.55
N ASP A 101 8.36 -1.54 5.76
CA ASP A 101 8.64 -2.00 4.41
C ASP A 101 8.05 -1.04 3.35
N ILE A 102 7.63 0.15 3.75
CA ILE A 102 7.09 1.17 2.86
C ILE A 102 8.06 2.35 2.83
N GLU A 103 8.45 2.76 1.63
CA GLU A 103 9.23 3.98 1.44
C GLU A 103 8.31 5.08 0.94
N PHE A 104 8.15 6.11 1.76
CA PHE A 104 7.29 7.24 1.46
C PHE A 104 8.04 8.32 0.67
N ASN A 105 7.30 9.16 -0.03
CA ASN A 105 7.84 10.22 -0.88
C ASN A 105 8.76 9.66 -1.97
N VAL A 106 8.46 8.46 -2.43
CA VAL A 106 9.19 7.77 -3.49
C VAL A 106 8.23 7.42 -4.60
N GLU A 107 8.44 7.99 -5.77
CA GLU A 107 7.62 7.75 -6.95
C GLU A 107 8.37 6.84 -7.92
N VAL A 108 7.72 5.77 -8.34
CA VAL A 108 8.26 4.89 -9.36
C VAL A 108 8.14 5.60 -10.71
N LYS A 109 9.28 5.79 -11.38
CA LYS A 109 9.32 6.47 -12.67
C LYS A 109 9.34 5.52 -13.85
N ALA A 110 9.92 4.33 -13.66
CA ALA A 110 10.01 3.35 -14.73
C ALA A 110 10.13 1.96 -14.14
N SER A 111 9.59 0.99 -14.85
CA SER A 111 9.73 -0.43 -14.54
C SER A 111 10.11 -1.14 -15.84
N ARG A 112 11.23 -1.83 -15.83
CA ARG A 112 11.73 -2.49 -17.03
C ARG A 112 12.05 -3.95 -16.73
N PHE A 113 11.49 -4.84 -17.51
CA PHE A 113 11.76 -6.27 -17.39
C PHE A 113 13.03 -6.63 -18.13
N ASP A 114 13.94 -7.34 -17.45
CA ASP A 114 15.14 -7.90 -18.05
C ASP A 114 14.86 -9.33 -18.45
N GLU A 115 14.82 -9.59 -19.75
CA GLU A 115 14.48 -10.90 -20.29
C GLU A 115 15.54 -11.96 -20.03
N ASN A 116 16.80 -11.55 -19.89
CA ASN A 116 17.88 -12.48 -19.62
C ASN A 116 17.91 -12.92 -18.18
N LEU A 117 17.74 -11.96 -17.26
CA LEU A 117 17.76 -12.24 -15.83
C LEU A 117 16.40 -12.60 -15.26
N LYS A 118 15.33 -12.41 -16.04
CA LYS A 118 13.94 -12.64 -15.61
C LYS A 118 13.59 -11.86 -14.35
N THR A 119 14.05 -10.60 -14.30
CA THR A 119 13.82 -9.70 -13.17
C THR A 119 13.31 -8.35 -13.66
N TRP A 120 12.74 -7.59 -12.73
CA TRP A 120 12.30 -6.22 -12.97
C TRP A 120 13.32 -5.23 -12.40
N LYS A 121 13.62 -4.19 -13.14
CA LYS A 121 14.38 -3.05 -12.65
C LYS A 121 13.43 -1.88 -12.47
N ILE A 122 13.31 -1.44 -11.24
CA ILE A 122 12.39 -0.37 -10.85
C ILE A 122 13.22 0.89 -10.57
N THR A 123 12.94 1.96 -11.28
CA THR A 123 13.65 3.24 -11.12
C THR A 123 12.73 4.25 -10.46
N THR A 124 13.22 4.93 -9.44
CA THR A 124 12.44 5.90 -8.68
C THR A 124 12.90 7.33 -8.94
N ASN A 125 12.13 8.29 -8.43
CA ASN A 125 12.45 9.73 -8.52
C ASN A 125 13.74 10.09 -7.79
N THR A 126 14.23 9.25 -6.89
CA THR A 126 15.52 9.49 -6.21
C THR A 126 16.70 9.08 -7.05
N GLY A 127 16.47 8.43 -8.19
CA GLY A 127 17.52 7.87 -9.02
C GLY A 127 17.94 6.47 -8.62
N GLU A 128 17.44 5.95 -7.51
CA GLU A 128 17.76 4.60 -7.08
C GLU A 128 17.08 3.56 -7.97
N GLU A 129 17.74 2.43 -8.11
CA GLU A 129 17.22 1.28 -8.84
C GLU A 129 17.03 0.12 -7.88
N THR A 130 15.87 -0.53 -7.98
CA THR A 130 15.54 -1.71 -7.19
C THR A 130 15.26 -2.87 -8.14
N VAL A 131 15.85 -4.01 -7.88
CA VAL A 131 15.66 -5.21 -8.68
C VAL A 131 14.77 -6.19 -7.93
N SER A 132 13.75 -6.70 -8.61
CA SER A 132 12.79 -7.65 -8.02
C SER A 132 12.40 -8.73 -9.01
N TYR A 133 11.87 -9.85 -8.50
CA TYR A 133 11.31 -10.88 -9.37
C TYR A 133 9.93 -10.49 -9.89
N THR A 134 9.17 -9.78 -9.08
CA THR A 134 7.80 -9.39 -9.42
C THR A 134 7.57 -7.92 -9.11
N HIS A 135 6.80 -7.28 -9.96
CA HIS A 135 6.40 -5.89 -9.81
C HIS A 135 4.88 -5.80 -9.90
N LEU A 136 4.26 -5.19 -8.90
CA LEU A 136 2.82 -5.00 -8.85
C LEU A 136 2.49 -3.52 -8.70
N THR A 137 1.76 -2.98 -9.66
CA THR A 137 1.24 -1.62 -9.59
C THR A 137 -0.27 -1.71 -9.44
N LEU A 138 -0.77 -1.12 -8.36
CA LEU A 138 -2.19 -1.13 -8.08
C LEU A 138 -2.84 0.14 -8.59
N PRO A 139 -4.00 0.05 -9.23
CA PRO A 139 -4.68 1.24 -9.72
C PRO A 139 -5.11 2.10 -8.54
N THR A 140 -4.78 3.39 -8.62
CA THR A 140 -5.32 4.39 -7.73
C THR A 140 -6.47 5.02 -8.48
N THR A 141 -7.66 4.53 -8.28
CA THR A 141 -8.80 5.13 -8.92
C THR A 141 -9.25 6.35 -8.15
N LEU A 142 -8.94 7.49 -8.72
CA LEU A 142 -9.58 8.73 -8.35
C LEU A 142 -10.52 9.07 -9.48
N SER A 143 -11.71 8.80 -9.29
CA SER A 143 -12.73 9.34 -10.18
C SER A 143 -13.14 10.71 -9.71
#